data_bb122a6ed9e11bd30837429261e01b51
#
_entry.id   bb122a6ed9e11bd30837429261e01b51
#
_cell.length_a   1.000
_cell.length_b   1.000
_cell.length_c   1.000
_cell.angle_alpha   90.00
_cell.angle_beta   90.00
_cell.angle_gamma   90.00
#
_symmetry.space_group_name_H-M   'P 1'
#
loop_
_entity.id
_entity.type
_entity.pdbx_description
1 polymer ?
#
loop_
_entity_poly.entity_id
_entity_poly.type
_entity_poly.pdbx_seq_one_letter_code
_entity_poly.pdbx_strand_id
1 'polypeptide(L)'
;LTLAKARANRTPIEWADYTPPVPAQGLGVREFLDYDLAELREYIDWQPFFNAWELKGRFPDILNNPVSGETARKLYEDAQAMLDTLIKEKWLTANGVIGFFPANAVGDDIEVYTDDTRTAVLTTLHNLRQQGEHRAGIPNRSLGDFIAPTETGLADYVGAFAVTTGLGSHTKIDEFKAAHDDFS
;
A
#
# COMPACT_ATOMS: atom_id res chain seq x y z
N LEU A 1 25.47 -10.79 -6.33
CA LEU A 1 25.04 -11.35 -7.61
C LEU A 1 25.12 -10.28 -8.71
N THR A 2 25.53 -10.64 -9.95
CA THR A 2 25.47 -9.69 -11.06
C THR A 2 24.04 -9.51 -11.55
N LEU A 3 23.71 -8.35 -12.13
CA LEU A 3 22.38 -8.08 -12.68
C LEU A 3 21.98 -9.11 -13.74
N ALA A 4 22.92 -9.54 -14.59
CA ALA A 4 22.66 -10.57 -15.59
C ALA A 4 22.24 -11.91 -14.96
N LYS A 5 22.90 -12.34 -13.87
CA LYS A 5 22.54 -13.54 -13.13
C LYS A 5 21.17 -13.38 -12.43
N ALA A 6 20.90 -12.19 -11.88
CA ALA A 6 19.62 -11.90 -11.25
C ALA A 6 18.46 -11.94 -12.27
N ARG A 7 18.66 -11.38 -13.47
CA ARG A 7 17.68 -11.44 -14.57
C ARG A 7 17.42 -12.88 -15.05
N ALA A 8 18.46 -13.71 -15.11
CA ALA A 8 18.32 -15.13 -15.45
C ALA A 8 17.51 -15.93 -14.40
N ASN A 9 17.47 -15.44 -13.15
CA ASN A 9 16.69 -16.02 -12.05
C ASN A 9 15.46 -15.17 -11.69
N ARG A 10 14.84 -14.53 -12.70
CA ARG A 10 13.60 -13.76 -12.50
C ARG A 10 12.43 -14.65 -12.12
N THR A 11 11.35 -14.05 -11.61
CA THR A 11 10.11 -14.77 -11.30
C THR A 11 9.54 -15.41 -12.57
N PRO A 12 9.38 -16.74 -12.62
CA PRO A 12 8.74 -17.41 -13.76
C PRO A 12 7.23 -17.17 -13.66
N ILE A 13 6.63 -16.62 -14.72
CA ILE A 13 5.17 -16.44 -14.84
C ILE A 13 4.71 -17.00 -16.16
N GLU A 14 3.71 -17.86 -16.11
CA GLU A 14 3.04 -18.41 -17.29
C GLU A 14 1.99 -17.41 -17.79
N TRP A 15 2.33 -16.71 -18.87
CA TRP A 15 1.46 -15.70 -19.45
C TRP A 15 0.40 -16.28 -20.40
N ALA A 16 0.56 -17.54 -20.84
CA ALA A 16 -0.34 -18.14 -21.83
C ALA A 16 -1.79 -18.22 -21.34
N ASP A 17 -1.99 -18.48 -20.05
CA ASP A 17 -3.32 -18.61 -19.44
C ASP A 17 -3.75 -17.33 -18.68
N TYR A 18 -2.94 -16.27 -18.74
CA TYR A 18 -3.25 -15.02 -18.06
C TYR A 18 -4.18 -14.14 -18.88
N THR A 19 -5.27 -13.71 -18.24
CA THR A 19 -6.15 -12.68 -18.80
C THR A 19 -6.04 -11.44 -17.92
N PRO A 20 -5.48 -10.34 -18.44
CA PRO A 20 -5.36 -9.10 -17.67
C PRO A 20 -6.72 -8.60 -17.17
N PRO A 21 -6.89 -8.28 -15.89
CA PRO A 21 -8.12 -7.71 -15.38
C PRO A 21 -8.28 -6.28 -15.88
N VAL A 22 -9.37 -6.02 -16.58
CA VAL A 22 -9.71 -4.65 -16.99
C VAL A 22 -10.18 -3.87 -15.77
N PRO A 23 -9.65 -2.67 -15.50
CA PRO A 23 -10.08 -1.86 -14.36
C PRO A 23 -11.57 -1.53 -14.42
N ALA A 24 -12.35 -2.09 -13.50
CA ALA A 24 -13.81 -1.95 -13.47
C ALA A 24 -14.29 -0.49 -13.33
N GLN A 25 -13.44 0.36 -12.78
CA GLN A 25 -13.74 1.78 -12.57
C GLN A 25 -13.24 2.68 -13.71
N GLY A 26 -12.75 2.08 -14.79
CA GLY A 26 -12.17 2.78 -15.93
C GLY A 26 -10.71 3.20 -15.73
N LEU A 27 -10.15 3.76 -16.78
CA LEU A 27 -8.77 4.25 -16.81
C LEU A 27 -8.69 5.70 -16.38
N GLY A 28 -7.47 6.13 -16.01
CA GLY A 28 -7.16 7.50 -15.60
C GLY A 28 -7.21 7.69 -14.10
N VAL A 29 -7.20 8.94 -13.68
CA VAL A 29 -7.08 9.38 -12.29
C VAL A 29 -8.44 9.68 -11.69
N ARG A 30 -8.64 9.27 -10.43
CA ARG A 30 -9.80 9.61 -9.60
C ARG A 30 -9.34 10.15 -8.27
N GLU A 31 -9.88 11.29 -7.87
CA GLU A 31 -9.60 11.95 -6.59
C GLU A 31 -10.72 11.64 -5.59
N PHE A 32 -10.32 11.50 -4.32
CA PHE A 32 -11.18 11.37 -3.16
C PHE A 32 -10.74 12.45 -2.17
N LEU A 33 -11.56 13.48 -2.03
CA LEU A 33 -11.28 14.60 -1.13
C LEU A 33 -12.20 14.54 0.08
N ASP A 34 -11.65 14.84 1.27
CA ASP A 34 -12.37 14.80 2.54
C ASP A 34 -13.17 13.49 2.72
N TYR A 35 -12.46 12.37 2.51
CA TYR A 35 -13.09 11.05 2.57
C TYR A 35 -13.60 10.76 3.98
N ASP A 36 -14.72 10.06 4.09
CA ASP A 36 -15.35 9.80 5.39
C ASP A 36 -14.45 8.97 6.30
N LEU A 37 -14.01 9.60 7.40
CA LEU A 37 -13.16 8.94 8.40
C LEU A 37 -13.87 7.79 9.11
N ALA A 38 -15.20 7.84 9.24
CA ALA A 38 -15.96 6.75 9.84
C ALA A 38 -15.93 5.49 8.97
N GLU A 39 -15.96 5.65 7.65
CA GLU A 39 -15.78 4.54 6.72
C GLU A 39 -14.34 4.01 6.77
N LEU A 40 -13.32 4.88 6.79
CA LEU A 40 -11.92 4.47 6.86
C LEU A 40 -11.57 3.70 8.13
N ARG A 41 -12.24 3.99 9.24
CA ARG A 41 -12.05 3.28 10.51
C ARG A 41 -12.18 1.77 10.39
N GLU A 42 -13.11 1.30 9.58
CA GLU A 42 -13.36 -0.13 9.37
C GLU A 42 -12.19 -0.86 8.68
N TYR A 43 -11.29 -0.12 8.05
CA TYR A 43 -10.14 -0.64 7.30
C TYR A 43 -8.80 -0.47 8.02
N ILE A 44 -8.80 -0.01 9.28
CA ILE A 44 -7.55 0.18 10.04
C ILE A 44 -6.88 -1.16 10.32
N ASP A 45 -5.63 -1.31 9.91
CA ASP A 45 -4.74 -2.35 10.39
C ASP A 45 -4.19 -1.97 11.77
N TRP A 46 -4.64 -2.68 12.81
CA TRP A 46 -4.26 -2.40 14.19
C TRP A 46 -2.89 -2.97 14.58
N GLN A 47 -2.29 -3.82 13.77
CA GLN A 47 -0.99 -4.40 14.13
C GLN A 47 0.13 -3.37 14.30
N PRO A 48 0.30 -2.37 13.39
CA PRO A 48 1.28 -1.31 13.58
C PRO A 48 1.07 -0.49 14.87
N PHE A 49 -0.18 -0.26 15.25
CA PHE A 49 -0.52 0.44 16.51
C PHE A 49 0.02 -0.31 17.73
N PHE A 50 -0.28 -1.60 17.87
CA PHE A 50 0.24 -2.40 18.98
C PHE A 50 1.76 -2.53 18.97
N ASN A 51 2.37 -2.59 17.79
CA ASN A 51 3.83 -2.60 17.65
C ASN A 51 4.46 -1.29 18.14
N ALA A 52 3.85 -0.13 17.85
CA ALA A 52 4.32 1.17 18.31
C ALA A 52 4.29 1.29 19.85
N TRP A 53 3.33 0.63 20.50
CA TRP A 53 3.24 0.53 21.96
C TRP A 53 4.05 -0.63 22.55
N GLU A 54 4.93 -1.25 21.75
CA GLU A 54 5.81 -2.36 22.16
C GLU A 54 5.08 -3.59 22.70
N LEU A 55 3.79 -3.74 22.41
CA LEU A 55 3.01 -4.90 22.79
C LEU A 55 3.25 -6.06 21.81
N LYS A 56 3.72 -7.19 22.33
CA LYS A 56 4.05 -8.37 21.52
C LYS A 56 2.84 -9.29 21.38
N GLY A 57 2.50 -9.60 20.16
CA GLY A 57 1.41 -10.51 19.80
C GLY A 57 0.78 -10.11 18.47
N ARG A 58 -0.05 -10.97 17.92
CA ARG A 58 -0.75 -10.71 16.67
C ARG A 58 -2.17 -10.22 16.97
N PHE A 59 -2.59 -9.14 16.34
CA PHE A 59 -3.99 -8.72 16.42
C PHE A 59 -4.87 -9.67 15.55
N PRO A 60 -6.07 -10.07 16.03
CA PRO A 60 -6.72 -9.70 17.30
C PRO A 60 -6.31 -10.57 18.50
N ASP A 61 -5.52 -11.63 18.35
CA ASP A 61 -5.18 -12.59 19.40
C ASP A 61 -4.48 -11.95 20.61
N ILE A 62 -3.74 -10.84 20.38
CA ILE A 62 -3.07 -10.09 21.43
C ILE A 62 -4.03 -9.64 22.54
N LEU A 63 -5.29 -9.37 22.22
CA LEU A 63 -6.32 -8.96 23.20
C LEU A 63 -6.65 -10.08 24.21
N ASN A 64 -6.34 -11.32 23.89
CA ASN A 64 -6.56 -12.49 24.72
C ASN A 64 -5.27 -13.07 25.32
N ASN A 65 -4.15 -12.35 25.17
CA ASN A 65 -2.87 -12.80 25.71
C ASN A 65 -2.92 -12.87 27.25
N PRO A 66 -2.51 -13.96 27.90
CA PRO A 66 -2.62 -14.13 29.34
C PRO A 66 -1.74 -13.15 30.15
N VAL A 67 -0.73 -12.56 29.55
CA VAL A 67 0.22 -11.64 30.21
C VAL A 67 -0.10 -10.19 29.89
N SER A 68 -0.30 -9.86 28.61
CA SER A 68 -0.46 -8.49 28.12
C SER A 68 -1.88 -8.16 27.64
N GLY A 69 -2.80 -9.12 27.63
CA GLY A 69 -4.12 -8.93 27.04
C GLY A 69 -4.98 -7.87 27.73
N GLU A 70 -4.87 -7.72 29.05
CA GLU A 70 -5.57 -6.66 29.79
C GLU A 70 -5.10 -5.27 29.35
N THR A 71 -3.79 -5.08 29.30
CA THR A 71 -3.17 -3.82 28.81
C THR A 71 -3.54 -3.56 27.35
N ALA A 72 -3.49 -4.60 26.50
CA ALA A 72 -3.84 -4.46 25.10
C ALA A 72 -5.31 -4.07 24.88
N ARG A 73 -6.24 -4.67 25.64
CA ARG A 73 -7.67 -4.29 25.57
C ARG A 73 -7.89 -2.86 25.99
N LYS A 74 -7.32 -2.44 27.12
CA LYS A 74 -7.46 -1.07 27.61
C LYS A 74 -6.93 -0.07 26.58
N LEU A 75 -5.74 -0.32 26.05
CA LEU A 75 -5.13 0.55 25.03
C LEU A 75 -6.00 0.60 23.76
N TYR A 76 -6.57 -0.53 23.35
CA TYR A 76 -7.48 -0.58 22.22
C TYR A 76 -8.78 0.20 22.45
N GLU A 77 -9.37 0.09 23.64
CA GLU A 77 -10.55 0.85 24.05
C GLU A 77 -10.27 2.36 24.05
N ASP A 78 -9.14 2.79 24.60
CA ASP A 78 -8.72 4.18 24.62
C ASP A 78 -8.52 4.71 23.18
N ALA A 79 -7.90 3.92 22.29
CA ALA A 79 -7.74 4.27 20.88
C ALA A 79 -9.08 4.36 20.14
N GLN A 80 -10.04 3.49 20.43
CA GLN A 80 -11.39 3.57 19.85
C GLN A 80 -12.12 4.85 20.30
N ALA A 81 -12.02 5.21 21.58
CA ALA A 81 -12.61 6.46 22.10
C ALA A 81 -11.96 7.70 21.47
N MET A 82 -10.64 7.67 21.27
CA MET A 82 -9.92 8.74 20.56
C MET A 82 -10.39 8.86 19.12
N LEU A 83 -10.55 7.74 18.39
CA LEU A 83 -11.10 7.74 17.03
C LEU A 83 -12.52 8.30 16.97
N ASP A 84 -13.39 7.97 17.94
CA ASP A 84 -14.73 8.55 18.01
C ASP A 84 -14.68 10.07 18.11
N THR A 85 -13.78 10.60 18.93
CA THR A 85 -13.58 12.04 19.11
C THR A 85 -13.02 12.68 17.83
N LEU A 86 -11.99 12.08 17.26
CA LEU A 86 -11.31 12.54 16.05
C LEU A 86 -12.28 12.63 14.85
N ILE A 87 -13.13 11.62 14.69
CA ILE A 87 -14.13 11.58 13.64
C ILE A 87 -15.21 12.64 13.87
N LYS A 88 -15.76 12.69 15.10
CA LYS A 88 -16.82 13.61 15.46
C LYS A 88 -16.42 15.08 15.33
N GLU A 89 -15.21 15.40 15.75
CA GLU A 89 -14.70 16.77 15.76
C GLU A 89 -13.92 17.12 14.49
N LYS A 90 -13.77 16.17 13.56
CA LYS A 90 -13.06 16.34 12.28
C LYS A 90 -11.66 16.94 12.46
N TRP A 91 -10.85 16.33 13.33
CA TRP A 91 -9.49 16.78 13.56
C TRP A 91 -8.58 16.59 12.35
N LEU A 92 -8.91 15.60 11.50
CA LEU A 92 -8.11 15.22 10.35
C LEU A 92 -8.94 15.28 9.06
N THR A 93 -8.26 15.54 7.97
CA THR A 93 -8.81 15.39 6.62
C THR A 93 -8.07 14.26 5.90
N ALA A 94 -8.81 13.31 5.35
CA ALA A 94 -8.27 12.24 4.54
C ALA A 94 -8.52 12.51 3.06
N ASN A 95 -7.44 12.58 2.29
CA ASN A 95 -7.50 12.69 0.84
C ASN A 95 -6.80 11.50 0.20
N GLY A 96 -7.30 11.08 -0.94
CA GLY A 96 -6.71 10.01 -1.73
C GLY A 96 -6.80 10.30 -3.21
N VAL A 97 -5.91 9.72 -3.97
CA VAL A 97 -5.98 9.65 -5.41
C VAL A 97 -5.61 8.24 -5.84
N ILE A 98 -6.36 7.69 -6.77
CA ILE A 98 -6.05 6.42 -7.44
C ILE A 98 -5.96 6.64 -8.93
N GLY A 99 -5.19 5.82 -9.62
CA GLY A 99 -5.12 5.84 -11.07
C GLY A 99 -4.90 4.45 -11.63
N PHE A 100 -5.57 4.15 -12.74
CA PHE A 100 -5.36 2.94 -13.52
C PHE A 100 -4.93 3.31 -14.93
N PHE A 101 -3.86 2.69 -15.38
CA PHE A 101 -3.23 3.03 -16.64
C PHE A 101 -2.89 1.77 -17.44
N PRO A 102 -3.03 1.78 -18.78
CA PRO A 102 -2.50 0.73 -19.62
C PRO A 102 -0.98 0.63 -19.42
N ALA A 103 -0.47 -0.57 -19.24
CA ALA A 103 0.95 -0.79 -18.99
C ALA A 103 1.41 -2.14 -19.50
N ASN A 104 2.70 -2.22 -19.86
CA ASN A 104 3.38 -3.47 -20.15
C ASN A 104 4.81 -3.43 -19.61
N ALA A 105 5.36 -4.59 -19.28
CA ALA A 105 6.75 -4.69 -18.88
C ALA A 105 7.67 -4.67 -20.11
N VAL A 106 8.79 -3.96 -19.97
CA VAL A 106 9.89 -3.93 -20.94
C VAL A 106 11.19 -4.20 -20.17
N GLY A 107 11.65 -5.43 -20.22
CA GLY A 107 12.77 -5.87 -19.40
C GLY A 107 12.44 -5.89 -17.90
N ASP A 108 13.10 -5.04 -17.10
CA ASP A 108 12.81 -4.87 -15.68
C ASP A 108 11.87 -3.68 -15.41
N ASP A 109 11.67 -2.80 -16.40
CA ASP A 109 10.87 -1.59 -16.31
C ASP A 109 9.42 -1.83 -16.73
N ILE A 110 8.55 -0.88 -16.39
CA ILE A 110 7.14 -0.87 -16.80
C ILE A 110 6.89 0.40 -17.60
N GLU A 111 6.51 0.25 -18.87
CA GLU A 111 5.99 1.35 -19.67
C GLU A 111 4.51 1.55 -19.38
N VAL A 112 4.17 2.80 -19.06
CA VAL A 112 2.79 3.27 -18.82
C VAL A 112 2.37 4.07 -20.04
N TYR A 113 1.24 3.74 -20.63
CA TYR A 113 0.76 4.38 -21.85
C TYR A 113 -0.28 5.46 -21.58
N THR A 114 -0.42 6.40 -22.52
CA THR A 114 -1.39 7.49 -22.43
C THR A 114 -2.84 7.00 -22.46
N ASP A 115 -3.08 5.94 -23.21
CA ASP A 115 -4.39 5.32 -23.41
C ASP A 115 -4.29 3.86 -23.86
N ASP A 116 -5.42 3.20 -24.02
CA ASP A 116 -5.51 1.78 -24.41
C ASP A 116 -5.03 1.47 -25.83
N THR A 117 -4.78 2.47 -26.66
CA THR A 117 -4.15 2.23 -27.99
C THR A 117 -2.69 1.84 -27.87
N ARG A 118 -2.04 2.15 -26.72
CA ARG A 118 -0.64 1.82 -26.40
C ARG A 118 0.36 2.33 -27.42
N THR A 119 0.01 3.40 -28.15
CA THR A 119 0.85 3.98 -29.19
C THR A 119 1.84 5.03 -28.66
N ALA A 120 1.53 5.61 -27.50
CA ALA A 120 2.37 6.64 -26.87
C ALA A 120 2.63 6.29 -25.40
N VAL A 121 3.92 6.28 -25.04
CA VAL A 121 4.36 6.09 -23.64
C VAL A 121 4.16 7.39 -22.89
N LEU A 122 3.40 7.35 -21.79
CA LEU A 122 3.22 8.44 -20.85
C LEU A 122 4.45 8.60 -19.98
N THR A 123 4.92 7.49 -19.41
CA THR A 123 6.11 7.45 -18.56
C THR A 123 6.64 6.02 -18.44
N THR A 124 7.87 5.89 -17.99
CA THR A 124 8.48 4.60 -17.66
C THR A 124 8.74 4.54 -16.17
N LEU A 125 8.21 3.51 -15.51
CA LEU A 125 8.52 3.20 -14.13
C LEU A 125 9.77 2.31 -14.09
N HIS A 126 10.89 2.91 -13.70
CA HIS A 126 12.16 2.19 -13.59
C HIS A 126 12.19 1.35 -12.32
N ASN A 127 12.34 0.05 -12.47
CA ASN A 127 12.31 -0.88 -11.35
C ASN A 127 13.68 -1.51 -11.10
N LEU A 128 13.97 -1.72 -9.82
CA LEU A 128 15.17 -2.45 -9.41
C LEU A 128 14.84 -3.94 -9.28
N ARG A 129 15.76 -4.78 -9.77
CA ARG A 129 15.74 -6.22 -9.54
C ARG A 129 16.53 -6.56 -8.29
N GLN A 130 16.00 -7.47 -7.48
CA GLN A 130 16.74 -8.02 -6.35
C GLN A 130 18.05 -8.67 -6.83
N GLN A 131 19.17 -8.32 -6.22
CA GLN A 131 20.50 -8.84 -6.53
C GLN A 131 21.12 -9.63 -5.37
N GLY A 132 20.37 -9.91 -4.33
CA GLY A 132 20.82 -10.80 -3.26
C GLY A 132 21.00 -12.23 -3.74
N GLU A 133 21.87 -12.98 -3.07
CA GLU A 133 21.97 -14.43 -3.27
C GLU A 133 20.86 -15.10 -2.50
N HIS A 134 20.11 -15.95 -3.17
CA HIS A 134 19.00 -16.70 -2.59
C HIS A 134 19.27 -18.20 -2.65
N ARG A 135 18.54 -18.94 -1.84
CA ARG A 135 18.51 -20.40 -1.93
C ARG A 135 17.93 -20.83 -3.28
N ALA A 136 18.29 -22.03 -3.75
CA ALA A 136 17.76 -22.58 -4.98
C ALA A 136 16.22 -22.54 -4.99
N GLY A 137 15.63 -22.11 -6.10
CA GLY A 137 14.18 -21.99 -6.27
C GLY A 137 13.58 -20.68 -5.79
N ILE A 138 14.36 -19.77 -5.18
CA ILE A 138 13.87 -18.44 -4.82
C ILE A 138 14.31 -17.43 -5.89
N PRO A 139 13.35 -16.78 -6.60
CA PRO A 139 13.68 -15.86 -7.68
C PRO A 139 14.20 -14.51 -7.18
N ASN A 140 14.96 -13.85 -8.03
CA ASN A 140 15.36 -12.45 -7.88
C ASN A 140 14.27 -11.56 -8.51
N ARG A 141 13.38 -11.03 -7.68
CA ARG A 141 12.17 -10.33 -8.09
C ARG A 141 12.43 -8.90 -8.54
N SER A 142 11.64 -8.47 -9.51
CA SER A 142 11.39 -7.07 -9.88
C SER A 142 9.88 -6.83 -9.97
N LEU A 143 9.41 -5.61 -9.75
CA LEU A 143 7.98 -5.29 -9.94
C LEU A 143 7.54 -5.50 -11.38
N GLY A 144 8.43 -5.26 -12.37
CA GLY A 144 8.17 -5.54 -13.77
C GLY A 144 7.87 -7.01 -14.08
N ASP A 145 8.27 -7.97 -13.22
CA ASP A 145 7.92 -9.37 -13.43
C ASP A 145 6.41 -9.65 -13.37
N PHE A 146 5.63 -8.78 -12.72
CA PHE A 146 4.19 -8.98 -12.45
C PHE A 146 3.28 -8.20 -13.40
N ILE A 147 3.82 -7.56 -14.41
CA ILE A 147 3.08 -6.92 -15.50
C ILE A 147 3.40 -7.69 -16.78
N ALA A 148 2.40 -7.97 -17.61
CA ALA A 148 2.60 -8.73 -18.83
C ALA A 148 3.61 -8.04 -19.76
N PRO A 149 4.66 -8.78 -20.18
CA PRO A 149 5.64 -8.24 -21.13
C PRO A 149 5.00 -7.86 -22.47
N THR A 150 5.54 -6.83 -23.12
CA THR A 150 5.09 -6.39 -24.46
C THR A 150 5.10 -7.52 -25.48
N GLU A 151 6.07 -8.44 -25.37
CA GLU A 151 6.24 -9.56 -26.30
C GLU A 151 5.08 -10.56 -26.25
N THR A 152 4.28 -10.56 -25.16
CA THR A 152 3.11 -11.45 -25.02
C THR A 152 1.92 -10.97 -25.84
N GLY A 153 1.88 -9.70 -26.22
CA GLY A 153 0.72 -9.07 -26.85
C GLY A 153 -0.48 -8.86 -25.93
N LEU A 154 -0.33 -9.14 -24.62
CA LEU A 154 -1.39 -8.95 -23.65
C LEU A 154 -1.53 -7.47 -23.29
N ALA A 155 -2.78 -6.98 -23.20
CA ALA A 155 -3.10 -5.63 -22.82
C ALA A 155 -3.26 -5.55 -21.29
N ASP A 156 -2.16 -5.33 -20.55
CA ASP A 156 -2.16 -5.29 -19.09
C ASP A 156 -2.26 -3.86 -18.55
N TYR A 157 -2.37 -3.73 -17.24
CA TYR A 157 -2.63 -2.46 -16.58
C TYR A 157 -1.80 -2.34 -15.29
N VAL A 158 -1.53 -1.10 -14.88
CA VAL A 158 -0.95 -0.79 -13.57
C VAL A 158 -1.89 0.13 -12.79
N GLY A 159 -2.08 -0.19 -11.52
CA GLY A 159 -2.76 0.68 -10.56
C GLY A 159 -1.75 1.42 -9.69
N ALA A 160 -2.02 2.70 -9.43
CA ALA A 160 -1.25 3.50 -8.51
C ALA A 160 -2.20 4.28 -7.58
N PHE A 161 -1.72 4.60 -6.38
CA PHE A 161 -2.45 5.44 -5.44
C PHE A 161 -1.50 6.31 -4.63
N ALA A 162 -2.03 7.44 -4.16
CA ALA A 162 -1.40 8.25 -3.14
C ALA A 162 -2.47 8.69 -2.13
N VAL A 163 -2.13 8.70 -0.85
CA VAL A 163 -3.07 9.04 0.22
C VAL A 163 -2.41 9.94 1.25
N THR A 164 -3.23 10.71 1.95
CA THR A 164 -2.81 11.49 3.12
C THR A 164 -3.41 10.84 4.37
N THR A 165 -2.66 10.83 5.46
CA THR A 165 -3.07 10.18 6.72
C THR A 165 -3.02 11.16 7.89
N GLY A 166 -3.52 12.34 7.76
CA GLY A 166 -3.51 13.22 8.93
C GLY A 166 -3.26 14.67 8.61
N LEU A 167 -3.83 15.16 7.53
CA LEU A 167 -3.91 16.59 7.31
C LEU A 167 -4.67 17.23 8.47
N GLY A 168 -4.05 18.20 9.13
CA GLY A 168 -4.59 18.85 10.32
C GLY A 168 -4.06 18.30 11.66
N SER A 169 -3.38 17.15 11.68
CA SER A 169 -2.87 16.54 12.93
C SER A 169 -1.93 17.43 13.74
N HIS A 170 -1.13 18.28 13.06
CA HIS A 170 -0.15 19.13 13.74
C HIS A 170 -0.76 20.00 14.83
N THR A 171 -1.94 20.57 14.63
CA THR A 171 -2.62 21.39 15.62
C THR A 171 -2.90 20.62 16.91
N LYS A 172 -3.41 19.39 16.78
CA LYS A 172 -3.72 18.54 17.94
C LYS A 172 -2.45 18.02 18.62
N ILE A 173 -1.45 17.63 17.85
CA ILE A 173 -0.14 17.23 18.39
C ILE A 173 0.47 18.37 19.22
N ASP A 174 0.40 19.61 18.75
CA ASP A 174 0.93 20.76 19.48
C ASP A 174 0.10 21.06 20.75
N GLU A 175 -1.23 20.88 20.72
CA GLU A 175 -2.09 20.97 21.91
C GLU A 175 -1.70 19.93 22.97
N PHE A 176 -1.54 18.66 22.60
CA PHE A 176 -1.14 17.58 23.50
C PHE A 176 0.26 17.82 24.10
N LYS A 177 1.22 18.24 23.26
CA LYS A 177 2.56 18.61 23.75
C LYS A 177 2.53 19.76 24.75
N ALA A 178 1.73 20.80 24.49
CA ALA A 178 1.57 21.92 25.41
C ALA A 178 0.92 21.52 26.73
N ALA A 179 0.07 20.50 26.71
CA ALA A 179 -0.57 19.92 27.89
C ALA A 179 0.31 18.91 28.64
N HIS A 180 1.52 18.59 28.12
CA HIS A 180 2.37 17.50 28.60
C HIS A 180 1.68 16.13 28.60
N ASP A 181 0.81 15.92 27.60
CA ASP A 181 0.11 14.67 27.38
C ASP A 181 0.87 13.84 26.33
N ASP A 182 1.75 12.97 26.83
CA ASP A 182 2.57 12.08 25.99
C ASP A 182 1.82 10.79 25.60
N PHE A 183 0.60 10.59 26.13
CA PHE A 183 -0.20 9.41 25.89
C PHE A 183 -1.18 9.60 24.71
N SER A 184 -1.83 10.74 24.63
CA SER A 184 -2.80 11.05 23.57
C SER A 184 -2.14 11.58 22.32
#